data_80cdca809cbef7606dc5d2dd7efdb0bf
#
_entry.id   80cdca809cbef7606dc5d2dd7efdb0bf
#
_cell.length_a   1.000
_cell.length_b   1.000
_cell.length_c   1.000
_cell.angle_alpha   90.00
_cell.angle_beta   90.00
_cell.angle_gamma   90.00
#
_symmetry.space_group_name_H-M   'P 1'
#
loop_
_entity.id
_entity.type
_entity.pdbx_description
1 polymer ?
#
loop_
_entity_poly.entity_id
_entity_poly.type
_entity_poly.pdbx_seq_one_letter_code
_entity_poly.pdbx_strand_id
1 'polypeptide(L)'
;FDSPYSRRTFNNHRAAIEEVFGIQIECNRSSNRYFIPYSSDISDENAESAWLINTFTVNNILSLGKERLSGRVSVEDIPSGHNHLTTVMEAMTENHEITISYQKYTSSQPTTYTLRPYAVKEFAKRWYIVGYCVERSAMRVYGLDRVISLETTGKKFRMPAGFDVDEAFATSFGIYLPDGRGETIR
;
A
#
# COMPACT_ATOMS: atom_id res chain seq x y z
N PHE A 1 -23.88 25.13 -14.45
CA PHE A 1 -23.43 24.41 -13.26
C PHE A 1 -23.18 25.44 -12.18
N ASP A 2 -24.16 25.66 -11.30
CA ASP A 2 -23.96 26.41 -10.05
C ASP A 2 -23.15 25.57 -9.11
N SER A 3 -21.85 25.86 -9.01
CA SER A 3 -20.99 25.24 -8.03
C SER A 3 -21.33 25.81 -6.65
N PRO A 4 -21.64 24.98 -5.62
CA PRO A 4 -21.95 25.45 -4.27
C PRO A 4 -20.73 26.10 -3.59
N TYR A 5 -19.57 26.08 -4.23
CA TYR A 5 -18.32 26.58 -3.66
C TYR A 5 -17.90 27.92 -4.27
N SER A 6 -17.45 28.83 -3.42
CA SER A 6 -16.86 30.08 -3.90
C SER A 6 -15.54 29.82 -4.63
N ARG A 7 -15.18 30.71 -5.57
CA ARG A 7 -13.88 30.64 -6.28
C ARG A 7 -12.68 30.63 -5.30
N ARG A 8 -12.81 31.33 -4.20
CA ARG A 8 -11.79 31.38 -3.14
C ARG A 8 -11.64 30.01 -2.46
N THR A 9 -12.77 29.37 -2.12
CA THR A 9 -12.78 28.02 -1.50
C THR A 9 -12.16 26.99 -2.45
N PHE A 10 -12.52 27.04 -3.73
CA PHE A 10 -11.94 26.16 -4.74
C PHE A 10 -10.41 26.33 -4.83
N ASN A 11 -9.91 27.57 -4.90
CA ASN A 11 -8.46 27.82 -4.99
C ASN A 11 -7.72 27.37 -3.72
N ASN A 12 -8.31 27.53 -2.55
CA ASN A 12 -7.72 27.07 -1.30
C ASN A 12 -7.61 25.52 -1.29
N HIS A 13 -8.68 24.82 -1.70
CA HIS A 13 -8.66 23.37 -1.81
C HIS A 13 -7.64 22.88 -2.85
N ARG A 14 -7.54 23.56 -3.99
CA ARG A 14 -6.55 23.25 -5.01
C ARG A 14 -5.13 23.37 -4.46
N ALA A 15 -4.82 24.49 -3.80
CA ALA A 15 -3.49 24.70 -3.21
C ALA A 15 -3.15 23.64 -2.14
N ALA A 16 -4.13 23.29 -1.29
CA ALA A 16 -3.93 22.24 -0.30
C ALA A 16 -3.68 20.85 -0.95
N ILE A 17 -4.38 20.54 -2.04
CA ILE A 17 -4.15 19.31 -2.81
C ILE A 17 -2.75 19.33 -3.44
N GLU A 18 -2.35 20.45 -4.07
CA GLU A 18 -1.03 20.61 -4.66
C GLU A 18 0.08 20.42 -3.61
N GLU A 19 -0.10 20.97 -2.40
CA GLU A 19 0.84 20.86 -1.29
C GLU A 19 0.92 19.41 -0.73
N VAL A 20 -0.24 18.80 -0.43
CA VAL A 20 -0.28 17.46 0.18
C VAL A 20 0.23 16.37 -0.75
N PHE A 21 -0.08 16.47 -2.04
CA PHE A 21 0.25 15.44 -3.03
C PHE A 21 1.50 15.77 -3.87
N GLY A 22 2.12 16.93 -3.68
CA GLY A 22 3.29 17.34 -4.46
C GLY A 22 3.04 17.44 -5.96
N ILE A 23 1.80 17.79 -6.36
CA ILE A 23 1.38 17.87 -7.76
C ILE A 23 1.07 19.31 -8.17
N GLN A 24 1.07 19.56 -9.48
CA GLN A 24 0.56 20.81 -10.05
C GLN A 24 -0.78 20.56 -10.73
N ILE A 25 -1.76 21.45 -10.48
CA ILE A 25 -3.06 21.43 -11.11
C ILE A 25 -3.17 22.62 -12.03
N GLU A 26 -3.16 22.38 -13.34
CA GLU A 26 -3.25 23.40 -14.38
C GLU A 26 -4.70 23.61 -14.85
N CYS A 27 -4.97 24.81 -15.33
CA CYS A 27 -6.25 25.15 -15.93
C CYS A 27 -6.11 25.39 -17.44
N ASN A 28 -6.80 24.59 -18.22
CA ASN A 28 -6.98 24.87 -19.64
C ASN A 28 -8.05 25.96 -19.79
N ARG A 29 -7.61 27.19 -20.10
CA ARG A 29 -8.47 28.36 -20.17
C ARG A 29 -9.47 28.31 -21.33
N SER A 30 -9.17 27.59 -22.42
CA SER A 30 -10.05 27.46 -23.55
C SER A 30 -11.24 26.54 -23.32
N SER A 31 -11.02 25.46 -22.55
CA SER A 31 -12.05 24.49 -22.15
C SER A 31 -12.61 24.71 -20.77
N ASN A 32 -12.01 25.60 -19.99
CA ASN A 32 -12.31 25.88 -18.58
C ASN A 32 -12.23 24.62 -17.68
N ARG A 33 -11.31 23.72 -18.01
CA ARG A 33 -11.09 22.46 -17.28
C ARG A 33 -9.76 22.49 -16.56
N TYR A 34 -9.78 21.97 -15.33
CA TYR A 34 -8.57 21.72 -14.56
C TYR A 34 -8.08 20.29 -14.82
N PHE A 35 -6.78 20.11 -14.91
CA PHE A 35 -6.13 18.82 -15.13
C PHE A 35 -4.78 18.77 -14.43
N ILE A 36 -4.32 17.58 -14.18
CA ILE A 36 -2.96 17.32 -13.68
C ILE A 36 -2.13 16.99 -14.92
N PRO A 37 -1.10 17.81 -15.25
CA PRO A 37 -0.24 17.51 -16.39
C PRO A 37 0.47 16.17 -16.16
N TYR A 38 0.46 15.33 -17.17
CA TYR A 38 1.24 14.11 -17.16
C TYR A 38 2.70 14.51 -17.39
N SER A 39 3.49 14.64 -16.32
CA SER A 39 4.92 14.78 -16.46
C SER A 39 5.53 13.37 -16.47
N SER A 40 6.26 13.06 -17.54
CA SER A 40 7.13 11.89 -17.61
C SER A 40 8.29 11.94 -16.61
N ASP A 41 8.45 13.09 -15.95
CA ASP A 41 9.50 13.40 -14.98
C ASP A 41 8.96 13.41 -13.55
N ILE A 42 8.07 12.48 -13.19
CA ILE A 42 7.82 12.19 -11.79
C ILE A 42 9.11 11.55 -11.30
N SER A 43 9.99 12.38 -10.74
CA SER A 43 11.19 11.94 -10.06
C SER A 43 10.81 10.93 -8.98
N ASP A 44 11.69 9.97 -8.70
CA ASP A 44 11.48 8.92 -7.69
C ASP A 44 11.04 9.45 -6.31
N GLU A 45 11.34 10.72 -6.02
CA GLU A 45 10.91 11.41 -4.79
C GLU A 45 9.38 11.58 -4.65
N ASN A 46 8.62 11.47 -5.76
CA ASN A 46 7.14 11.60 -5.77
C ASN A 46 6.41 10.31 -6.18
N ALA A 47 7.09 9.18 -6.23
CA ALA A 47 6.51 7.90 -6.65
C ALA A 47 5.31 7.49 -5.77
N GLU A 48 5.38 7.76 -4.47
CA GLU A 48 4.30 7.48 -3.52
C GLU A 48 3.06 8.34 -3.79
N SER A 49 3.25 9.62 -4.06
CA SER A 49 2.17 10.55 -4.40
C SER A 49 1.53 10.20 -5.73
N ALA A 50 2.33 9.83 -6.74
CA ALA A 50 1.85 9.38 -8.04
C ALA A 50 1.01 8.10 -7.92
N TRP A 51 1.46 7.15 -7.10
CA TRP A 51 0.72 5.92 -6.81
C TRP A 51 -0.63 6.20 -6.15
N LEU A 52 -0.67 7.08 -5.14
CA LEU A 52 -1.91 7.48 -4.47
C LEU A 52 -2.91 8.11 -5.44
N ILE A 53 -2.44 9.04 -6.29
CA ILE A 53 -3.27 9.72 -7.29
C ILE A 53 -3.81 8.71 -8.32
N ASN A 54 -2.96 7.82 -8.82
CA ASN A 54 -3.37 6.79 -9.78
C ASN A 54 -4.42 5.86 -9.16
N THR A 55 -4.21 5.41 -7.94
CA THR A 55 -5.15 4.55 -7.22
C THR A 55 -6.50 5.25 -7.01
N PHE A 56 -6.48 6.52 -6.58
CA PHE A 56 -7.69 7.32 -6.39
C PHE A 56 -8.42 7.59 -7.72
N THR A 57 -7.69 7.91 -8.76
CA THR A 57 -8.23 8.17 -10.10
C THR A 57 -8.90 6.91 -10.67
N VAL A 58 -8.25 5.75 -10.59
CA VAL A 58 -8.82 4.48 -11.06
C VAL A 58 -10.08 4.14 -10.27
N ASN A 59 -10.07 4.29 -8.95
CA ASN A 59 -11.26 4.02 -8.13
C ASN A 59 -12.42 4.96 -8.45
N ASN A 60 -12.16 6.25 -8.72
CA ASN A 60 -13.19 7.20 -9.15
C ASN A 60 -13.77 6.86 -10.52
N ILE A 61 -12.92 6.55 -11.51
CA ILE A 61 -13.38 6.15 -12.85
C ILE A 61 -14.23 4.88 -12.76
N LEU A 62 -13.83 3.91 -11.97
CA LEU A 62 -14.58 2.67 -11.74
C LEU A 62 -15.92 2.92 -11.03
N SER A 63 -15.96 3.83 -10.06
CA SER A 63 -17.20 4.22 -9.38
C SER A 63 -18.19 4.91 -10.33
N LEU A 64 -17.71 5.86 -11.15
CA LEU A 64 -18.52 6.54 -12.15
C LEU A 64 -18.96 5.59 -13.28
N GLY A 65 -18.13 4.59 -13.59
CA GLY A 65 -18.44 3.57 -14.59
C GLY A 65 -19.47 2.55 -14.12
N LYS A 66 -19.53 2.23 -12.83
CA LYS A 66 -20.46 1.25 -12.28
C LYS A 66 -21.93 1.56 -12.56
N GLU A 67 -22.31 2.84 -12.51
CA GLU A 67 -23.69 3.25 -12.79
C GLU A 67 -24.06 3.18 -14.28
N ARG A 68 -23.13 3.56 -15.18
CA ARG A 68 -23.40 3.65 -16.62
C ARG A 68 -23.02 2.41 -17.42
N LEU A 69 -22.12 1.58 -16.88
CA LEU A 69 -21.57 0.40 -17.54
C LEU A 69 -21.83 -0.88 -16.71
N SER A 70 -22.91 -0.91 -15.95
CA SER A 70 -23.31 -2.08 -15.16
C SER A 70 -23.34 -3.34 -16.04
N GLY A 71 -22.65 -4.38 -15.62
CA GLY A 71 -22.51 -5.63 -16.37
C GLY A 71 -21.48 -5.63 -17.51
N ARG A 72 -20.82 -4.50 -17.80
CA ARG A 72 -19.77 -4.39 -18.85
C ARG A 72 -18.37 -4.17 -18.28
N VAL A 73 -18.26 -3.79 -17.02
CA VAL A 73 -16.99 -3.64 -16.29
C VAL A 73 -17.02 -4.58 -15.11
N SER A 74 -16.13 -5.54 -15.10
CA SER A 74 -15.86 -6.43 -13.97
C SER A 74 -14.53 -6.05 -13.35
N VAL A 75 -14.54 -5.83 -12.04
CA VAL A 75 -13.33 -5.59 -11.26
C VAL A 75 -13.20 -6.72 -10.27
N GLU A 76 -12.03 -7.34 -10.23
CA GLU A 76 -11.75 -8.38 -9.26
C GLU A 76 -11.72 -7.78 -7.85
N ASP A 77 -12.55 -8.30 -6.97
CA ASP A 77 -12.53 -7.96 -5.55
C ASP A 77 -11.44 -8.78 -4.86
N ILE A 78 -10.26 -8.18 -4.76
CA ILE A 78 -9.12 -8.81 -4.09
C ILE A 78 -9.09 -8.33 -2.65
N PRO A 79 -9.26 -9.22 -1.66
CA PRO A 79 -9.05 -8.87 -0.26
C PRO A 79 -7.61 -8.36 -0.08
N SER A 80 -7.46 -7.07 0.14
CA SER A 80 -6.13 -6.43 0.20
C SER A 80 -5.56 -6.35 1.61
N GLY A 81 -6.41 -6.51 2.64
CA GLY A 81 -6.00 -6.40 4.04
C GLY A 81 -5.73 -4.96 4.50
N HIS A 82 -6.20 -3.96 3.77
CA HIS A 82 -5.99 -2.54 4.08
C HIS A 82 -6.35 -2.15 5.51
N ASN A 83 -7.33 -2.84 6.11
CA ASN A 83 -7.80 -2.54 7.47
C ASN A 83 -6.69 -2.65 8.53
N HIS A 84 -5.66 -3.46 8.27
CA HIS A 84 -4.54 -3.67 9.18
C HIS A 84 -3.29 -2.87 8.82
N LEU A 85 -3.25 -2.27 7.61
CA LEU A 85 -2.05 -1.63 7.10
C LEU A 85 -1.60 -0.45 7.98
N THR A 86 -2.53 0.42 8.38
CA THR A 86 -2.23 1.57 9.24
C THR A 86 -1.59 1.12 10.56
N THR A 87 -2.18 0.12 11.23
CA THR A 87 -1.66 -0.38 12.51
C THR A 87 -0.26 -1.00 12.36
N VAL A 88 0.00 -1.70 11.23
CA VAL A 88 1.34 -2.22 10.95
C VAL A 88 2.34 -1.09 10.73
N MET A 89 1.99 -0.05 9.97
CA MET A 89 2.88 1.08 9.71
C MET A 89 3.17 1.88 10.99
N GLU A 90 2.19 2.08 11.85
CA GLU A 90 2.37 2.69 13.17
C GLU A 90 3.34 1.86 14.03
N ALA A 91 3.14 0.54 14.10
CA ALA A 91 4.02 -0.36 14.83
C ALA A 91 5.46 -0.36 14.28
N MET A 92 5.64 -0.25 12.96
CA MET A 92 6.95 -0.11 12.32
C MET A 92 7.62 1.22 12.70
N THR A 93 6.89 2.33 12.66
CA THR A 93 7.40 3.66 13.02
C THR A 93 7.94 3.68 14.46
N GLU A 94 7.23 3.02 15.38
CA GLU A 94 7.60 2.97 16.79
C GLU A 94 8.51 1.78 17.15
N ASN A 95 8.79 0.89 16.18
CA ASN A 95 9.52 -0.37 16.37
C ASN A 95 8.89 -1.29 17.41
N HIS A 96 7.57 -1.40 17.40
CA HIS A 96 6.83 -2.30 18.28
C HIS A 96 6.58 -3.68 17.64
N GLU A 97 6.73 -4.74 18.42
CA GLU A 97 6.27 -6.08 18.02
C GLU A 97 4.74 -6.06 17.90
N ILE A 98 4.22 -6.81 16.94
CA ILE A 98 2.78 -7.03 16.74
C ILE A 98 2.44 -8.50 16.94
N THR A 99 1.23 -8.76 17.42
CA THR A 99 0.66 -10.10 17.47
C THR A 99 -0.43 -10.20 16.44
N ILE A 100 -0.39 -11.24 15.59
CA ILE A 100 -1.40 -11.50 14.59
C ILE A 100 -2.07 -12.87 14.82
N SER A 101 -3.38 -12.93 14.61
CA SER A 101 -4.12 -14.16 14.41
C SER A 101 -4.24 -14.40 12.90
N TYR A 102 -3.62 -15.45 12.41
CA TYR A 102 -3.40 -15.68 10.98
C TYR A 102 -4.02 -16.97 10.48
N GLN A 103 -4.84 -16.88 9.43
CA GLN A 103 -5.49 -18.00 8.79
C GLN A 103 -4.71 -18.45 7.56
N LYS A 104 -4.13 -19.66 7.60
CA LYS A 104 -3.51 -20.27 6.42
C LYS A 104 -4.57 -20.91 5.53
N TYR A 105 -4.34 -20.93 4.22
CA TYR A 105 -5.21 -21.65 3.29
C TYR A 105 -5.28 -23.17 3.56
N THR A 106 -4.23 -23.74 4.15
CA THR A 106 -4.09 -25.17 4.43
C THR A 106 -4.57 -25.58 5.81
N SER A 107 -5.05 -24.65 6.64
CA SER A 107 -5.47 -24.92 8.02
C SER A 107 -6.87 -24.35 8.25
N SER A 108 -7.72 -25.11 8.90
CA SER A 108 -9.05 -24.67 9.33
C SER A 108 -9.03 -23.81 10.58
N GLN A 109 -7.93 -23.83 11.34
CA GLN A 109 -7.79 -23.05 12.57
C GLN A 109 -6.74 -21.95 12.39
N PRO A 110 -7.01 -20.73 12.88
CA PRO A 110 -6.04 -19.65 12.88
C PRO A 110 -4.88 -19.97 13.84
N THR A 111 -3.73 -19.42 13.56
CA THR A 111 -2.54 -19.55 14.39
C THR A 111 -2.05 -18.16 14.77
N THR A 112 -1.69 -17.98 16.04
CA THR A 112 -1.15 -16.72 16.54
C THR A 112 0.37 -16.67 16.30
N TYR A 113 0.85 -15.53 15.81
CA TYR A 113 2.27 -15.25 15.62
C TYR A 113 2.61 -13.88 16.18
N THR A 114 3.80 -13.79 16.77
CA THR A 114 4.43 -12.53 17.17
C THR A 114 5.45 -12.14 16.12
N LEU A 115 5.30 -10.94 15.57
CA LEU A 115 6.13 -10.45 14.48
C LEU A 115 6.85 -9.16 14.88
N ARG A 116 8.08 -9.01 14.41
CA ARG A 116 8.81 -7.75 14.32
C ARG A 116 8.65 -7.25 12.88
N PRO A 117 7.71 -6.33 12.62
CA PRO A 117 7.46 -5.89 11.26
C PRO A 117 8.62 -5.01 10.77
N TYR A 118 9.32 -5.45 9.72
CA TYR A 118 10.44 -4.71 9.14
C TYR A 118 10.03 -3.90 7.93
N ALA A 119 9.10 -4.42 7.13
CA ALA A 119 8.55 -3.73 5.97
C ALA A 119 7.13 -4.20 5.66
N VAL A 120 6.44 -3.40 4.86
CA VAL A 120 5.24 -3.79 4.13
C VAL A 120 5.55 -3.77 2.63
N LYS A 121 5.03 -4.75 1.89
CA LYS A 121 5.22 -4.87 0.45
C LYS A 121 3.89 -5.12 -0.24
N GLU A 122 3.62 -4.35 -1.27
CA GLU A 122 2.49 -4.63 -2.15
C GLU A 122 2.92 -5.54 -3.29
N PHE A 123 2.15 -6.58 -3.56
CA PHE A 123 2.33 -7.45 -4.70
C PHE A 123 0.98 -8.00 -5.18
N ALA A 124 0.73 -7.88 -6.46
CA ALA A 124 -0.52 -8.32 -7.10
C ALA A 124 -1.78 -7.80 -6.37
N LYS A 125 -1.79 -6.50 -6.05
CA LYS A 125 -2.87 -5.77 -5.35
C LYS A 125 -3.15 -6.27 -3.92
N ARG A 126 -2.23 -7.00 -3.31
CA ARG A 126 -2.31 -7.47 -1.91
C ARG A 126 -1.14 -6.93 -1.11
N TRP A 127 -1.40 -6.62 0.15
CA TRP A 127 -0.37 -6.16 1.07
C TRP A 127 0.17 -7.30 1.93
N TYR A 128 1.45 -7.26 2.17
CA TYR A 128 2.18 -8.26 2.94
C TYR A 128 3.05 -7.61 3.98
N ILE A 129 3.05 -8.19 5.20
CA ILE A 129 4.03 -7.88 6.24
C ILE A 129 5.26 -8.72 5.99
N VAL A 130 6.42 -8.08 5.92
CA VAL A 130 7.73 -8.71 5.88
C VAL A 130 8.39 -8.48 7.24
N GLY A 131 8.76 -9.54 7.94
CA GLY A 131 9.33 -9.37 9.27
C GLY A 131 9.83 -10.65 9.90
N TYR A 132 10.45 -10.52 11.05
CA TYR A 132 10.93 -11.64 11.83
C TYR A 132 9.78 -12.23 12.66
N CYS A 133 9.51 -13.50 12.47
CA CYS A 133 8.53 -14.25 13.24
C CYS A 133 9.23 -14.92 14.45
N VAL A 134 8.80 -14.56 15.65
CA VAL A 134 9.42 -15.03 16.90
C VAL A 134 9.27 -16.55 17.03
N GLU A 135 8.07 -17.09 16.83
CA GLU A 135 7.78 -18.52 16.97
C GLU A 135 8.47 -19.38 15.92
N ARG A 136 8.83 -18.79 14.77
CA ARG A 136 9.54 -19.48 13.69
C ARG A 136 11.04 -19.23 13.70
N SER A 137 11.50 -18.28 14.50
CA SER A 137 12.90 -17.83 14.56
C SER A 137 13.48 -17.52 13.18
N ALA A 138 12.66 -16.93 12.29
CA ALA A 138 13.05 -16.66 10.91
C ALA A 138 12.24 -15.50 10.32
N MET A 139 12.82 -14.89 9.27
CA MET A 139 12.10 -13.95 8.42
C MET A 139 10.95 -14.67 7.71
N ARG A 140 9.79 -14.02 7.66
CA ARG A 140 8.58 -14.54 7.03
C ARG A 140 7.78 -13.43 6.39
N VAL A 141 6.91 -13.83 5.48
CA VAL A 141 5.97 -12.96 4.79
C VAL A 141 4.55 -13.40 5.12
N TYR A 142 3.72 -12.44 5.54
CA TYR A 142 2.34 -12.69 5.92
C TYR A 142 1.42 -11.77 5.12
N GLY A 143 0.49 -12.34 4.33
CA GLY A 143 -0.52 -11.55 3.61
C GLY A 143 -1.52 -10.94 4.59
N LEU A 144 -1.74 -9.63 4.51
CA LEU A 144 -2.68 -8.92 5.37
C LEU A 144 -4.14 -9.36 5.15
N ASP A 145 -4.46 -9.85 3.96
CA ASP A 145 -5.76 -10.43 3.60
C ASP A 145 -6.14 -11.67 4.43
N ARG A 146 -5.16 -12.30 5.08
CA ARG A 146 -5.33 -13.49 5.91
C ARG A 146 -5.15 -13.24 7.40
N VAL A 147 -4.98 -11.98 7.80
CA VAL A 147 -4.93 -11.57 9.20
C VAL A 147 -6.36 -11.38 9.70
N ILE A 148 -6.75 -12.15 10.70
CA ILE A 148 -8.07 -12.07 11.34
C ILE A 148 -8.08 -10.95 12.38
N SER A 149 -7.03 -10.87 13.20
CA SER A 149 -6.83 -9.81 14.18
C SER A 149 -5.36 -9.44 14.26
N LEU A 150 -5.10 -8.19 14.57
CA LEU A 150 -3.78 -7.62 14.72
C LEU A 150 -3.78 -6.68 15.90
N GLU A 151 -2.81 -6.84 16.80
CA GLU A 151 -2.62 -6.00 17.97
C GLU A 151 -1.15 -5.61 18.09
N THR A 152 -0.90 -4.35 18.42
CA THR A 152 0.44 -3.88 18.76
C THR A 152 0.77 -4.27 20.18
N THR A 153 1.93 -4.89 20.39
CA THR A 153 2.43 -5.18 21.73
C THR A 153 3.17 -3.97 22.29
N GLY A 154 3.29 -3.88 23.62
CA GLY A 154 4.12 -2.84 24.24
C GLY A 154 5.64 -3.11 24.11
N LYS A 155 6.05 -4.19 23.45
CA LYS A 155 7.45 -4.61 23.39
C LYS A 155 8.12 -4.05 22.15
N LYS A 156 9.22 -3.32 22.37
CA LYS A 156 10.06 -2.79 21.31
C LYS A 156 11.08 -3.82 20.81
N PHE A 157 11.40 -3.73 19.54
CA PHE A 157 12.50 -4.48 18.93
C PHE A 157 13.54 -3.52 18.32
N ARG A 158 14.71 -4.03 18.04
CA ARG A 158 15.73 -3.29 17.30
C ARG A 158 15.70 -3.72 15.84
N MET A 159 15.54 -2.76 14.97
CA MET A 159 15.61 -2.99 13.51
C MET A 159 17.03 -3.46 13.15
N PRO A 160 17.20 -4.52 12.35
CA PRO A 160 18.51 -4.93 11.86
C PRO A 160 19.15 -3.79 11.06
N ALA A 161 20.43 -3.52 11.30
CA ALA A 161 21.17 -2.52 10.54
C ALA A 161 21.27 -2.95 9.07
N GLY A 162 20.98 -2.01 8.16
CA GLY A 162 21.09 -2.25 6.73
C GLY A 162 20.00 -3.16 6.13
N PHE A 163 18.88 -3.40 6.83
CA PHE A 163 17.77 -4.10 6.22
C PHE A 163 17.14 -3.23 5.13
N ASP A 164 17.09 -3.76 3.92
CA ASP A 164 16.40 -3.19 2.77
C ASP A 164 15.43 -4.23 2.19
N VAL A 165 14.18 -3.80 1.94
CA VAL A 165 13.13 -4.70 1.47
C VAL A 165 13.35 -5.12 0.02
N ASP A 166 13.88 -4.25 -0.81
CA ASP A 166 14.11 -4.54 -2.23
C ASP A 166 15.31 -5.46 -2.40
N GLU A 167 16.37 -5.28 -1.61
CA GLU A 167 17.47 -6.25 -1.53
C GLU A 167 17.00 -7.62 -1.05
N ALA A 168 16.11 -7.67 -0.04
CA ALA A 168 15.57 -8.92 0.49
C ALA A 168 14.78 -9.72 -0.56
N PHE A 169 14.20 -9.06 -1.56
CA PHE A 169 13.45 -9.67 -2.64
C PHE A 169 14.17 -9.66 -4.01
N ALA A 170 15.40 -9.15 -4.10
CA ALA A 170 16.11 -9.00 -5.37
C ALA A 170 16.28 -10.31 -6.18
N THR A 171 16.35 -11.45 -5.50
CA THR A 171 16.45 -12.78 -6.12
C THR A 171 15.17 -13.61 -5.99
N SER A 172 14.07 -12.98 -5.56
CA SER A 172 12.80 -13.65 -5.32
C SER A 172 11.91 -13.59 -6.56
N PHE A 173 11.16 -14.66 -6.77
CA PHE A 173 10.02 -14.63 -7.67
C PHE A 173 8.75 -14.37 -6.86
N GLY A 174 8.22 -13.13 -6.95
CA GLY A 174 7.03 -12.71 -6.21
C GLY A 174 7.34 -12.35 -4.76
N ILE A 175 6.58 -12.92 -3.82
CA ILE A 175 6.62 -12.59 -2.39
C ILE A 175 7.31 -13.64 -1.51
N TYR A 176 8.02 -14.58 -2.10
CA TYR A 176 8.76 -15.59 -1.36
C TYR A 176 10.14 -15.05 -1.01
N LEU A 177 10.48 -15.04 0.29
CA LEU A 177 11.86 -14.75 0.70
C LEU A 177 12.74 -15.96 0.33
N PRO A 178 13.86 -15.75 -0.36
CA PRO A 178 14.75 -16.83 -0.74
C PRO A 178 15.39 -17.42 0.52
N ASP A 179 15.37 -18.74 0.61
CA ASP A 179 16.05 -19.47 1.70
C ASP A 179 17.58 -19.64 1.44
N GLY A 180 18.09 -19.04 0.38
CA GLY A 180 19.49 -19.18 -0.02
C GLY A 180 19.89 -18.23 -1.17
N ARG A 181 21.08 -18.44 -1.72
CA ARG A 181 21.58 -17.66 -2.87
C ARG A 181 20.79 -18.03 -4.12
N GLY A 182 20.33 -16.99 -4.85
CA GLY A 182 19.65 -17.20 -6.13
C GLY A 182 20.52 -18.03 -7.10
N GLU A 183 19.89 -18.98 -7.79
CA GLU A 183 20.56 -19.73 -8.86
C GLU A 183 20.57 -18.90 -10.15
N THR A 184 21.73 -18.82 -10.81
CA THR A 184 21.84 -18.24 -12.14
C THR A 184 21.45 -19.29 -13.16
N ILE A 185 20.28 -19.17 -13.77
CA ILE A 185 19.87 -20.01 -14.91
C ILE A 185 20.63 -19.48 -16.13
N ARG A 186 21.46 -20.34 -16.73
CA ARG A 186 22.17 -20.09 -18.00
C ARG A 186 21.37 -20.60 -19.17
#